data_6546c6e0575f31c10270bd341e9e7068
#
_entry.id   6546c6e0575f31c10270bd341e9e7068
#
_cell.length_a   1.000
_cell.length_b   1.000
_cell.length_c   1.000
_cell.angle_alpha   90.00
_cell.angle_beta   90.00
_cell.angle_gamma   90.00
#
_symmetry.space_group_name_H-M   'P 1'
#
loop_
_entity.id
_entity.type
_entity.pdbx_description
1 polymer ?
#
loop_
_entity_poly.entity_id
_entity_poly.type
_entity_poly.pdbx_seq_one_letter_code
_entity_poly.pdbx_strand_id
1 'polypeptide(L)'
;MNFMHDILPYGKFGRSRAINAENPTGEKGKGGTAASNLGTGRKGSPCLLNLLPGSTTVLGDIKGCGVINHIWITLDAKTSEGDCFVLRDLVLRMTWDDEEHPAVEVPLGDFFCCGFGKECTVNSYPIAVVPARGMNSYFSMPFTKRAKIELINEHKNPIPAFFYQIDYCLYDSLPDPVLYFHAKWNRESVTEKKKDYTILEADDFCSNLEITLVALRTLERYWWGEGEVKFYLDGDVEFPTICGTGTEDYVGGSWSFAKQEDGRTVEQTYSTPFLGYPYYSKQDELTYHPNYNDDCPPMRGMYRFHIPDPVYFEEDIRVTIQQIGMCHNGLFERQDDVSSVAYWYQEKGGQNDYSPLLPREER
;
A
#
# COMPACT_ATOMS: atom_id res chain seq x y z
N MET A 1 -15.58 -11.61 -6.04
CA MET A 1 -15.04 -12.35 -4.88
C MET A 1 -16.11 -12.39 -3.79
N ASN A 2 -16.42 -13.54 -3.23
CA ASN A 2 -17.54 -13.66 -2.29
C ASN A 2 -16.96 -13.59 -0.88
N PHE A 3 -16.92 -12.40 -0.26
CA PHE A 3 -16.32 -12.13 1.07
C PHE A 3 -16.78 -13.03 2.20
N MET A 4 -17.93 -13.68 2.02
CA MET A 4 -18.49 -14.60 3.00
C MET A 4 -17.93 -16.04 2.89
N HIS A 5 -17.16 -16.34 1.83
CA HIS A 5 -16.63 -17.69 1.63
C HIS A 5 -15.58 -18.09 2.65
N ASP A 6 -14.82 -17.13 3.18
CA ASP A 6 -13.76 -17.41 4.14
C ASP A 6 -14.27 -17.50 5.60
N ILE A 7 -15.49 -17.03 5.84
CA ILE A 7 -16.12 -17.08 7.17
C ILE A 7 -17.01 -18.32 7.34
N LEU A 8 -17.46 -18.93 6.23
CA LEU A 8 -18.35 -20.08 6.27
C LEU A 8 -17.54 -21.39 6.15
N PRO A 9 -17.84 -22.40 6.99
CA PRO A 9 -17.11 -23.66 6.98
C PRO A 9 -17.51 -24.54 5.80
N TYR A 10 -17.20 -24.14 4.56
CA TYR A 10 -17.36 -25.00 3.40
C TYR A 10 -16.09 -25.82 3.15
N GLY A 11 -16.21 -27.05 3.30
CA GLY A 11 -15.46 -28.25 3.21
C GLY A 11 -14.27 -28.40 2.24
N LYS A 12 -13.49 -27.40 1.90
CA LYS A 12 -12.12 -27.59 1.39
C LYS A 12 -11.17 -27.08 2.45
N PHE A 13 -10.56 -28.01 3.17
CA PHE A 13 -9.67 -27.72 4.27
C PHE A 13 -8.28 -27.36 3.74
N GLY A 14 -7.90 -26.09 3.81
CA GLY A 14 -6.53 -25.65 3.66
C GLY A 14 -5.66 -26.12 4.85
N ARG A 15 -4.38 -26.23 4.64
CA ARG A 15 -3.37 -26.51 5.68
C ARG A 15 -2.80 -25.19 6.15
N SER A 16 -3.27 -24.67 7.28
CA SER A 16 -2.80 -23.41 7.86
C SER A 16 -1.31 -23.47 8.22
N ARG A 17 -0.60 -22.39 7.92
CA ARG A 17 0.82 -22.16 8.17
C ARG A 17 1.04 -20.70 8.53
N ALA A 18 2.20 -20.43 9.18
CA ALA A 18 2.68 -19.09 9.39
C ALA A 18 4.20 -19.05 9.27
N ILE A 19 4.72 -17.98 8.67
CA ILE A 19 6.16 -17.64 8.67
C ILE A 19 6.35 -16.41 9.53
N ASN A 20 7.32 -16.46 10.41
CA ASN A 20 7.82 -15.37 11.24
C ASN A 20 9.22 -15.74 11.77
N ALA A 21 9.85 -14.88 12.57
CA ALA A 21 11.19 -15.15 13.09
C ALA A 21 11.26 -16.38 14.05
N GLU A 22 10.14 -16.79 14.67
CA GLU A 22 10.05 -18.02 15.47
C GLU A 22 9.86 -19.29 14.61
N ASN A 23 9.45 -19.14 13.33
CA ASN A 23 9.30 -20.23 12.35
C ASN A 23 9.60 -19.71 10.93
N PRO A 24 10.88 -19.45 10.60
CA PRO A 24 11.25 -18.79 9.34
C PRO A 24 10.99 -19.63 8.08
N THR A 25 10.75 -20.93 8.22
CA THR A 25 10.41 -21.82 7.10
C THR A 25 8.92 -22.10 6.97
N GLY A 26 8.09 -21.69 7.94
CA GLY A 26 6.67 -22.05 7.99
C GLY A 26 6.38 -23.54 8.12
N GLU A 27 7.38 -24.33 8.48
CA GLU A 27 7.29 -25.80 8.56
C GLU A 27 6.39 -26.25 9.71
N LYS A 28 5.60 -27.30 9.46
CA LYS A 28 4.66 -27.84 10.47
C LYS A 28 5.41 -28.32 11.72
N GLY A 29 5.00 -27.81 12.88
CA GLY A 29 5.56 -28.21 14.17
C GLY A 29 6.98 -27.71 14.45
N LYS A 30 7.43 -26.65 13.73
CA LYS A 30 8.77 -26.07 13.92
C LYS A 30 8.76 -24.66 14.54
N GLY A 31 7.58 -24.12 14.85
CA GLY A 31 7.49 -22.81 15.51
C GLY A 31 7.94 -22.85 16.96
N GLY A 32 8.59 -21.78 17.43
CA GLY A 32 8.98 -21.59 18.83
C GLY A 32 10.05 -22.55 19.34
N THR A 33 10.92 -23.05 18.49
CA THR A 33 12.00 -24.00 18.89
C THR A 33 13.19 -23.34 19.55
N ALA A 34 13.38 -22.04 19.36
CA ALA A 34 14.46 -21.28 20.00
C ALA A 34 14.22 -21.11 21.51
N ALA A 35 15.30 -20.98 22.26
CA ALA A 35 15.26 -20.74 23.70
C ALA A 35 15.52 -19.28 24.05
N SER A 36 14.82 -18.79 25.07
CA SER A 36 15.13 -17.52 25.75
C SER A 36 15.66 -17.80 27.17
N ASN A 37 15.82 -16.74 27.96
CA ASN A 37 16.08 -16.87 29.39
C ASN A 37 14.97 -17.60 30.18
N LEU A 38 13.78 -17.79 29.57
CA LEU A 38 12.65 -18.53 30.14
C LEU A 38 12.62 -20.00 29.70
N GLY A 39 13.58 -20.44 28.88
CA GLY A 39 13.68 -21.79 28.34
C GLY A 39 13.25 -21.94 26.90
N THR A 40 13.24 -23.17 26.39
CA THR A 40 12.83 -23.51 25.04
C THR A 40 11.32 -23.30 24.83
N GLY A 41 10.92 -22.81 23.67
CA GLY A 41 9.52 -22.52 23.35
C GLY A 41 8.98 -21.28 24.08
N ARG A 42 9.84 -20.41 24.55
CA ARG A 42 9.50 -19.22 25.32
C ARG A 42 10.05 -17.96 24.70
N LYS A 43 9.58 -17.63 23.46
CA LYS A 43 9.91 -16.39 22.75
C LYS A 43 11.44 -16.24 22.52
N GLY A 44 12.08 -17.28 21.96
CA GLY A 44 13.52 -17.34 21.77
C GLY A 44 14.03 -16.56 20.55
N SER A 45 13.17 -16.34 19.54
CA SER A 45 13.51 -15.61 18.31
C SER A 45 12.34 -14.72 17.82
N PRO A 46 11.95 -13.66 18.57
CA PRO A 46 10.71 -12.93 18.31
C PRO A 46 10.75 -12.02 17.08
N CYS A 47 11.93 -11.68 16.57
CA CYS A 47 12.12 -10.74 15.45
C CYS A 47 13.45 -10.98 14.74
N LEU A 48 13.58 -10.35 13.58
CA LEU A 48 14.87 -10.20 12.91
C LEU A 48 15.58 -8.99 13.52
N LEU A 49 16.89 -9.14 13.76
CA LEU A 49 17.71 -8.10 14.36
C LEU A 49 18.71 -7.56 13.36
N ASN A 50 18.94 -6.25 13.44
CA ASN A 50 20.04 -5.57 12.76
C ASN A 50 20.04 -5.81 11.25
N LEU A 51 18.91 -5.52 10.56
CA LEU A 51 18.85 -5.61 9.10
C LEU A 51 19.77 -4.53 8.50
N LEU A 52 20.84 -4.96 7.85
CA LEU A 52 21.90 -4.07 7.37
C LEU A 52 21.46 -3.21 6.18
N PRO A 53 22.02 -1.99 6.03
CA PRO A 53 21.84 -1.17 4.83
C PRO A 53 22.24 -1.94 3.56
N GLY A 54 21.46 -1.79 2.49
CA GLY A 54 21.67 -2.45 1.21
C GLY A 54 21.38 -3.95 1.21
N SER A 55 20.88 -4.52 2.31
CA SER A 55 20.56 -5.95 2.37
C SER A 55 19.17 -6.25 1.84
N THR A 56 19.04 -7.43 1.22
CA THR A 56 17.76 -8.06 0.91
C THR A 56 17.54 -9.23 1.85
N THR A 57 16.46 -9.20 2.61
CA THR A 57 16.07 -10.24 3.57
C THR A 57 14.86 -11.00 3.07
N VAL A 58 14.97 -12.31 2.92
CA VAL A 58 13.81 -13.16 2.61
C VAL A 58 12.95 -13.31 3.85
N LEU A 59 11.75 -12.76 3.83
CA LEU A 59 10.76 -12.90 4.91
C LEU A 59 9.99 -14.21 4.80
N GLY A 60 9.76 -14.69 3.57
CA GLY A 60 9.08 -15.95 3.29
C GLY A 60 9.44 -16.52 1.93
N ASP A 61 9.64 -17.84 1.87
CA ASP A 61 9.83 -18.61 0.65
C ASP A 61 8.93 -19.86 0.75
N ILE A 62 7.70 -19.72 0.27
CA ILE A 62 6.63 -20.69 0.41
C ILE A 62 6.54 -21.52 -0.86
N LYS A 63 6.69 -22.83 -0.75
CA LYS A 63 6.56 -23.77 -1.86
C LYS A 63 5.24 -24.50 -1.83
N GLY A 64 4.67 -24.75 -3.00
CA GLY A 64 3.39 -25.43 -3.20
C GLY A 64 2.31 -24.46 -3.62
N CYS A 65 1.07 -24.93 -3.66
CA CYS A 65 -0.11 -24.17 -4.04
C CYS A 65 -0.76 -23.59 -2.78
N GLY A 66 -1.09 -22.30 -2.75
CA GLY A 66 -1.62 -21.69 -1.54
C GLY A 66 -2.13 -20.27 -1.71
N VAL A 67 -2.54 -19.67 -0.60
CA VAL A 67 -3.01 -18.30 -0.49
C VAL A 67 -2.43 -17.67 0.77
N ILE A 68 -1.74 -16.52 0.65
CA ILE A 68 -1.42 -15.68 1.80
C ILE A 68 -2.68 -14.89 2.14
N ASN A 69 -3.07 -14.90 3.40
CA ASN A 69 -4.32 -14.29 3.86
C ASN A 69 -4.08 -13.10 4.80
N HIS A 70 -2.89 -13.02 5.39
CA HIS A 70 -2.55 -11.95 6.31
C HIS A 70 -1.04 -11.74 6.36
N ILE A 71 -0.65 -10.48 6.36
CA ILE A 71 0.72 -10.03 6.64
C ILE A 71 0.65 -8.98 7.73
N TRP A 72 1.34 -9.24 8.83
CA TRP A 72 1.55 -8.27 9.90
C TRP A 72 3.03 -7.88 9.97
N ILE A 73 3.30 -6.59 10.06
CA ILE A 73 4.65 -6.04 10.17
C ILE A 73 4.67 -4.91 11.19
N THR A 74 5.74 -4.86 11.99
CA THR A 74 6.18 -3.67 12.72
C THR A 74 7.69 -3.66 12.87
N LEU A 75 8.26 -2.50 13.14
CA LEU A 75 9.71 -2.33 13.24
C LEU A 75 10.09 -1.25 14.24
N ASP A 76 11.32 -1.33 14.75
CA ASP A 76 11.95 -0.22 15.41
C ASP A 76 12.53 0.73 14.34
N ALA A 77 11.89 1.85 14.15
CA ALA A 77 12.29 2.88 13.18
C ALA A 77 13.28 3.90 13.75
N LYS A 78 13.71 3.74 14.99
CA LYS A 78 14.71 4.62 15.60
C LYS A 78 16.06 4.37 15.01
N THR A 79 16.51 5.28 14.17
CA THR A 79 17.86 5.26 13.59
C THR A 79 18.66 6.48 14.05
N SER A 80 19.97 6.44 13.89
CA SER A 80 20.86 7.54 14.32
C SER A 80 20.65 8.85 13.56
N GLU A 81 20.05 8.80 12.37
CA GLU A 81 19.79 9.97 11.54
C GLU A 81 18.32 10.41 11.54
N GLY A 82 17.54 9.90 12.49
CA GLY A 82 16.10 10.06 12.51
C GLY A 82 15.40 9.00 11.66
N ASP A 83 14.08 8.95 11.77
CA ASP A 83 13.23 7.88 11.27
C ASP A 83 12.25 8.33 10.19
N CYS A 84 12.39 9.58 9.71
CA CYS A 84 11.37 10.19 8.84
C CYS A 84 11.15 9.47 7.51
N PHE A 85 12.13 8.73 6.99
CA PHE A 85 12.02 8.06 5.70
C PHE A 85 12.14 6.54 5.78
N VAL A 86 12.29 5.95 6.93
CA VAL A 86 12.48 4.50 7.10
C VAL A 86 11.40 3.70 6.38
N LEU A 87 10.13 4.10 6.50
CA LEU A 87 9.01 3.41 5.85
C LEU A 87 9.00 3.56 4.32
N ARG A 88 9.71 4.55 3.76
CA ARG A 88 9.91 4.70 2.31
C ARG A 88 11.21 4.07 1.82
N ASP A 89 12.22 4.02 2.66
CA ASP A 89 13.52 3.42 2.38
C ASP A 89 13.50 1.89 2.44
N LEU A 90 12.53 1.30 3.15
CA LEU A 90 12.28 -0.13 3.13
C LEU A 90 11.35 -0.47 1.98
N VAL A 91 11.75 -1.45 1.15
CA VAL A 91 10.98 -1.90 -0.01
C VAL A 91 10.48 -3.32 0.24
N LEU A 92 9.17 -3.50 0.07
CA LEU A 92 8.51 -4.80 0.07
C LEU A 92 8.45 -5.32 -1.36
N ARG A 93 9.01 -6.51 -1.59
CA ARG A 93 8.99 -7.18 -2.88
C ARG A 93 8.32 -8.55 -2.74
N MET A 94 7.44 -8.89 -3.71
CA MET A 94 6.81 -10.20 -3.76
C MET A 94 6.85 -10.73 -5.20
N THR A 95 7.19 -12.01 -5.32
CA THR A 95 7.28 -12.72 -6.60
C THR A 95 6.47 -14.00 -6.50
N TRP A 96 5.61 -14.24 -7.48
CA TRP A 96 4.78 -15.43 -7.57
C TRP A 96 5.32 -16.40 -8.62
N ASP A 97 5.29 -17.69 -8.29
CA ASP A 97 5.49 -18.83 -9.21
C ASP A 97 6.79 -18.78 -10.02
N ASP A 98 7.86 -18.19 -9.45
CA ASP A 98 9.17 -18.02 -10.07
C ASP A 98 9.17 -17.12 -11.33
N GLU A 99 8.21 -16.20 -11.45
CA GLU A 99 8.22 -15.19 -12.49
C GLU A 99 9.50 -14.33 -12.47
N GLU A 100 9.92 -13.84 -13.64
CA GLU A 100 11.16 -13.08 -13.79
C GLU A 100 11.09 -11.73 -13.07
N HIS A 101 9.92 -11.08 -13.13
CA HIS A 101 9.67 -9.78 -12.53
C HIS A 101 8.74 -9.89 -11.32
N PRO A 102 8.97 -9.08 -10.26
CA PRO A 102 8.11 -9.07 -9.10
C PRO A 102 6.71 -8.55 -9.46
N ALA A 103 5.68 -9.13 -8.85
CA ALA A 103 4.32 -8.62 -8.90
C ALA A 103 4.12 -7.42 -7.97
N VAL A 104 4.88 -7.36 -6.90
CA VAL A 104 4.87 -6.28 -5.92
C VAL A 104 6.28 -5.78 -5.70
N GLU A 105 6.51 -4.47 -5.91
CA GLU A 105 7.73 -3.78 -5.52
C GLU A 105 7.38 -2.35 -5.14
N VAL A 106 7.19 -2.12 -3.84
CA VAL A 106 6.66 -0.87 -3.30
C VAL A 106 7.34 -0.48 -1.99
N PRO A 107 7.46 0.81 -1.66
CA PRO A 107 7.90 1.24 -0.34
C PRO A 107 6.97 0.69 0.74
N LEU A 108 7.56 0.20 1.83
CA LEU A 108 6.83 -0.52 2.88
C LEU A 108 5.67 0.30 3.46
N GLY A 109 5.89 1.57 3.76
CA GLY A 109 4.83 2.42 4.32
C GLY A 109 3.70 2.66 3.35
N ASP A 110 4.04 2.94 2.08
CA ASP A 110 3.05 3.18 1.03
C ASP A 110 2.19 1.94 0.78
N PHE A 111 2.77 0.72 0.87
CA PHE A 111 1.99 -0.53 0.81
C PHE A 111 0.92 -0.62 1.91
N PHE A 112 1.13 0.00 3.05
CA PHE A 112 0.18 0.03 4.17
C PHE A 112 -0.56 1.37 4.30
N CYS A 113 -0.70 2.13 3.21
CA CYS A 113 -1.38 3.44 3.20
C CYS A 113 -0.73 4.53 4.05
N CYS A 114 0.54 4.35 4.44
CA CYS A 114 1.35 5.36 5.13
C CYS A 114 2.18 6.16 4.11
N GLY A 115 1.53 6.95 3.28
CA GLY A 115 2.17 7.76 2.24
C GLY A 115 3.21 8.72 2.82
N PHE A 116 4.22 9.10 2.02
CA PHE A 116 5.40 9.90 2.43
C PHE A 116 6.24 9.24 3.54
N GLY A 117 6.09 7.94 3.79
CA GLY A 117 6.72 7.28 4.92
C GLY A 117 6.25 7.80 6.28
N LYS A 118 5.07 8.40 6.35
CA LYS A 118 4.46 8.95 7.57
C LYS A 118 3.46 7.99 8.16
N GLU A 119 3.65 7.69 9.44
CA GLU A 119 2.73 6.86 10.19
C GLU A 119 1.35 7.53 10.30
N CYS A 120 0.31 6.76 10.00
CA CYS A 120 -1.08 7.17 10.23
C CYS A 120 -1.93 5.96 10.65
N THR A 121 -3.04 6.22 11.31
CA THR A 121 -4.00 5.16 11.65
C THR A 121 -4.92 4.92 10.46
N VAL A 122 -4.93 3.68 9.96
CA VAL A 122 -5.81 3.23 8.88
C VAL A 122 -6.73 2.16 9.44
N ASN A 123 -8.04 2.32 9.21
CA ASN A 123 -9.06 1.35 9.61
C ASN A 123 -9.91 1.00 8.40
N SER A 124 -9.36 0.15 7.53
CA SER A 124 -10.06 -0.30 6.33
C SER A 124 -10.18 -1.81 6.29
N TYR A 125 -10.91 -2.32 5.30
CA TYR A 125 -11.13 -3.76 5.16
C TYR A 125 -9.83 -4.52 4.82
N PRO A 126 -9.05 -4.12 3.77
CA PRO A 126 -7.83 -4.87 3.40
C PRO A 126 -6.57 -4.41 4.13
N ILE A 127 -6.54 -3.19 4.67
CA ILE A 127 -5.38 -2.62 5.36
C ILE A 127 -5.81 -2.04 6.70
N ALA A 128 -5.09 -2.43 7.75
CA ALA A 128 -5.23 -1.81 9.06
C ALA A 128 -3.85 -1.41 9.60
N VAL A 129 -3.72 -0.13 9.96
CA VAL A 129 -2.53 0.38 10.65
C VAL A 129 -2.98 0.91 12.01
N VAL A 130 -2.51 0.25 13.05
CA VAL A 130 -2.82 0.62 14.44
C VAL A 130 -1.69 1.47 15.03
N PRO A 131 -1.94 2.21 16.13
CA PRO A 131 -0.93 3.06 16.74
C PRO A 131 0.42 2.36 16.98
N ALA A 132 1.51 3.07 16.79
CA ALA A 132 2.90 2.59 16.84
C ALA A 132 3.23 1.58 15.73
N ARG A 133 2.68 1.78 14.55
CA ARG A 133 3.02 1.05 13.30
C ARG A 133 2.76 -0.46 13.32
N GLY A 134 1.70 -0.89 13.92
CA GLY A 134 1.21 -2.25 13.69
C GLY A 134 0.50 -2.29 12.33
N MET A 135 1.23 -2.64 11.27
CA MET A 135 0.77 -2.65 9.89
C MET A 135 0.22 -4.03 9.52
N ASN A 136 -1.01 -4.09 9.03
CA ASN A 136 -1.69 -5.32 8.67
C ASN A 136 -2.23 -5.25 7.25
N SER A 137 -2.06 -6.31 6.48
CA SER A 137 -2.67 -6.51 5.17
C SER A 137 -3.47 -7.80 5.18
N TYR A 138 -4.71 -7.72 4.71
CA TYR A 138 -5.64 -8.84 4.55
C TYR A 138 -5.94 -9.11 3.07
N PHE A 139 -5.13 -8.59 2.16
CA PHE A 139 -5.23 -8.97 0.76
C PHE A 139 -5.02 -10.46 0.57
N SER A 140 -5.90 -11.08 -0.18
CA SER A 140 -5.74 -12.48 -0.59
C SER A 140 -4.69 -12.57 -1.67
N MET A 141 -3.59 -13.30 -1.46
CA MET A 141 -2.49 -13.41 -2.42
C MET A 141 -2.29 -14.88 -2.81
N PRO A 142 -2.99 -15.35 -3.86
CA PRO A 142 -2.87 -16.73 -4.31
C PRO A 142 -1.57 -16.95 -5.09
N PHE A 143 -1.07 -18.20 -5.03
CA PHE A 143 0.06 -18.71 -5.81
C PHE A 143 -0.11 -20.20 -6.09
N THR A 144 0.40 -20.68 -7.21
CA THR A 144 0.21 -22.08 -7.62
C THR A 144 1.44 -22.96 -7.38
N LYS A 145 2.64 -22.38 -7.33
CA LYS A 145 3.91 -23.09 -7.14
C LYS A 145 4.77 -22.54 -6.03
N ARG A 146 4.87 -21.21 -5.94
CA ARG A 146 5.75 -20.55 -5.00
C ARG A 146 5.33 -19.11 -4.71
N ALA A 147 5.46 -18.69 -3.47
CA ALA A 147 5.40 -17.29 -3.07
C ALA A 147 6.71 -16.90 -2.38
N LYS A 148 7.40 -15.88 -2.91
CA LYS A 148 8.62 -15.32 -2.32
C LYS A 148 8.37 -13.89 -1.88
N ILE A 149 8.61 -13.60 -0.60
CA ILE A 149 8.42 -12.28 -0.01
C ILE A 149 9.78 -11.80 0.53
N GLU A 150 10.20 -10.61 0.11
CA GLU A 150 11.48 -10.02 0.46
C GLU A 150 11.31 -8.61 1.01
N LEU A 151 12.20 -8.25 1.92
CA LEU A 151 12.38 -6.89 2.42
C LEU A 151 13.76 -6.40 2.01
N ILE A 152 13.82 -5.27 1.30
CA ILE A 152 15.06 -4.60 0.91
C ILE A 152 15.24 -3.39 1.81
N ASN A 153 16.39 -3.30 2.48
CA ASN A 153 16.73 -2.15 3.30
C ASN A 153 17.63 -1.19 2.51
N GLU A 154 17.07 -0.13 1.96
CA GLU A 154 17.80 0.94 1.30
C GLU A 154 18.06 2.14 2.25
N HIS A 155 17.66 2.02 3.52
CA HIS A 155 17.97 3.05 4.51
C HIS A 155 19.49 3.07 4.83
N LYS A 156 20.00 4.24 5.19
CA LYS A 156 21.44 4.44 5.49
C LYS A 156 21.89 3.70 6.73
N ASN A 157 20.98 3.45 7.66
CA ASN A 157 21.27 2.79 8.94
C ASN A 157 20.63 1.41 9.03
N PRO A 158 21.18 0.51 9.84
CA PRO A 158 20.54 -0.77 10.13
C PRO A 158 19.17 -0.57 10.78
N ILE A 159 18.22 -1.46 10.50
CA ILE A 159 16.97 -1.55 11.23
C ILE A 159 17.20 -2.42 12.47
N PRO A 160 17.11 -1.88 13.68
CA PRO A 160 17.50 -2.62 14.89
C PRO A 160 16.67 -3.86 15.16
N ALA A 161 15.35 -3.78 14.96
CA ALA A 161 14.42 -4.89 15.14
C ALA A 161 13.27 -4.80 14.13
N PHE A 162 12.98 -5.92 13.49
CA PHE A 162 11.89 -6.06 12.52
C PHE A 162 11.04 -7.28 12.89
N PHE A 163 9.78 -7.04 13.17
CA PHE A 163 8.81 -8.05 13.55
C PHE A 163 7.85 -8.28 12.40
N TYR A 164 7.56 -9.54 12.09
CA TYR A 164 6.63 -9.86 11.02
C TYR A 164 5.95 -11.20 11.25
N GLN A 165 4.80 -11.36 10.64
CA GLN A 165 4.10 -12.64 10.50
C GLN A 165 3.39 -12.68 9.16
N ILE A 166 3.52 -13.79 8.45
CA ILE A 166 2.86 -14.08 7.19
C ILE A 166 2.01 -15.32 7.41
N ASP A 167 0.69 -15.15 7.46
CA ASP A 167 -0.27 -16.24 7.64
C ASP A 167 -0.80 -16.69 6.28
N TYR A 168 -0.76 -17.99 6.01
CA TYR A 168 -1.17 -18.56 4.74
C TYR A 168 -1.81 -19.94 4.89
N CYS A 169 -2.53 -20.36 3.85
CA CYS A 169 -3.05 -21.72 3.72
C CYS A 169 -2.46 -22.39 2.48
N LEU A 170 -2.04 -23.64 2.62
CA LEU A 170 -1.70 -24.51 1.50
C LEU A 170 -2.89 -25.36 1.09
N TYR A 171 -3.10 -25.49 -0.20
CA TYR A 171 -4.16 -26.27 -0.83
C TYR A 171 -3.55 -27.32 -1.77
N ASP A 172 -4.32 -28.31 -2.17
CA ASP A 172 -3.90 -29.27 -3.19
C ASP A 172 -4.00 -28.66 -4.60
N SER A 173 -4.95 -27.76 -4.82
CA SER A 173 -5.13 -26.94 -6.01
C SER A 173 -5.98 -25.71 -5.69
N LEU A 174 -5.82 -24.66 -6.48
CA LEU A 174 -6.72 -23.51 -6.51
C LEU A 174 -7.70 -23.59 -7.68
N PRO A 175 -8.84 -22.88 -7.65
CA PRO A 175 -9.70 -22.72 -8.82
C PRO A 175 -8.95 -22.09 -10.00
N ASP A 176 -9.36 -22.43 -11.23
CA ASP A 176 -8.82 -21.89 -12.46
C ASP A 176 -9.87 -20.97 -13.11
N PRO A 177 -9.54 -19.73 -13.55
CA PRO A 177 -8.22 -19.11 -13.48
C PRO A 177 -7.85 -18.65 -12.06
N VAL A 178 -6.54 -18.62 -11.79
CA VAL A 178 -5.96 -17.99 -10.58
C VAL A 178 -5.59 -16.56 -10.91
N LEU A 179 -6.05 -15.61 -10.11
CA LEU A 179 -5.69 -14.21 -10.24
C LEU A 179 -4.65 -13.85 -9.17
N TYR A 180 -3.48 -13.44 -9.63
CA TYR A 180 -2.37 -13.07 -8.76
C TYR A 180 -2.48 -11.62 -8.32
N PHE A 181 -2.11 -11.36 -7.07
CA PHE A 181 -2.10 -10.03 -6.49
C PHE A 181 -0.89 -9.22 -6.98
N HIS A 182 -1.12 -7.98 -7.37
CA HIS A 182 -0.10 -7.03 -7.82
C HIS A 182 -0.18 -5.73 -7.05
N ALA A 183 0.97 -5.04 -6.96
CA ALA A 183 1.03 -3.65 -6.49
C ALA A 183 2.16 -2.90 -7.19
N LYS A 184 1.88 -1.67 -7.64
CA LYS A 184 2.83 -0.78 -8.31
C LYS A 184 2.79 0.60 -7.66
N TRP A 185 3.97 1.13 -7.36
CA TRP A 185 4.13 2.48 -6.84
C TRP A 185 4.65 3.42 -7.93
N ASN A 186 4.06 4.62 -8.00
CA ASN A 186 4.49 5.69 -8.88
C ASN A 186 4.66 7.00 -8.11
N ARG A 187 5.46 7.93 -8.65
CA ARG A 187 5.59 9.31 -8.15
C ARG A 187 5.97 10.28 -9.25
N GLU A 188 5.38 11.47 -9.19
CA GLU A 188 5.88 12.68 -9.82
C GLU A 188 6.08 13.73 -8.72
N SER A 189 7.32 14.12 -8.47
CA SER A 189 7.67 15.10 -7.41
C SER A 189 7.17 16.51 -7.73
N VAL A 190 6.95 16.80 -9.01
CA VAL A 190 6.21 17.94 -9.54
C VAL A 190 5.49 17.47 -10.80
N THR A 191 4.16 17.38 -10.71
CA THR A 191 3.32 16.97 -11.83
C THR A 191 3.37 17.99 -12.98
N GLU A 192 3.14 17.53 -14.20
CA GLU A 192 3.13 18.39 -15.39
C GLU A 192 1.74 19.05 -15.56
N LYS A 193 1.71 20.38 -15.78
CA LYS A 193 0.43 21.08 -16.02
C LYS A 193 -0.28 20.56 -17.27
N LYS A 194 -1.60 20.41 -17.17
CA LYS A 194 -2.48 19.89 -18.23
C LYS A 194 -2.23 18.45 -18.64
N LYS A 195 -1.52 17.71 -17.81
CA LYS A 195 -1.31 16.29 -17.94
C LYS A 195 -1.77 15.60 -16.68
N ASP A 196 -2.59 14.60 -16.82
CA ASP A 196 -3.04 13.79 -15.69
C ASP A 196 -1.85 12.98 -15.14
N TYR A 197 -1.76 12.87 -13.82
CA TYR A 197 -0.83 11.95 -13.17
C TYR A 197 -1.31 10.51 -13.38
N THR A 198 -0.42 9.62 -13.83
CA THR A 198 -0.73 8.20 -14.05
C THR A 198 -0.58 7.41 -12.75
N ILE A 199 -1.67 6.84 -12.28
CA ILE A 199 -1.72 5.96 -11.11
C ILE A 199 -1.32 4.54 -11.51
N LEU A 200 -1.94 4.01 -12.58
CA LEU A 200 -1.71 2.68 -13.11
C LEU A 200 -1.80 2.68 -14.63
N GLU A 201 -0.94 1.93 -15.24
CA GLU A 201 -1.05 1.49 -16.61
C GLU A 201 -0.67 0.00 -16.63
N ALA A 202 -1.59 -0.85 -17.10
CA ALA A 202 -1.39 -2.28 -17.18
C ALA A 202 -2.12 -2.83 -18.40
N ASP A 203 -1.41 -3.65 -19.16
CA ASP A 203 -1.89 -4.40 -20.33
C ASP A 203 -1.74 -5.88 -19.99
N ASP A 204 -2.81 -6.55 -19.72
CA ASP A 204 -2.91 -8.01 -19.65
C ASP A 204 -4.35 -8.43 -19.35
N PHE A 205 -4.67 -9.68 -19.66
CA PHE A 205 -5.97 -10.26 -19.32
C PHE A 205 -6.16 -10.17 -17.82
N CYS A 206 -6.95 -9.22 -17.39
CA CYS A 206 -7.12 -8.91 -15.98
C CYS A 206 -8.58 -8.82 -15.61
N SER A 207 -8.85 -8.99 -14.37
CA SER A 207 -10.25 -9.03 -13.96
C SER A 207 -10.64 -7.95 -12.98
N ASN A 208 -9.70 -7.31 -12.26
CA ASN A 208 -10.14 -6.50 -11.13
C ASN A 208 -9.09 -5.52 -10.62
N LEU A 209 -9.33 -4.23 -10.80
CA LEU A 209 -8.62 -3.19 -10.05
C LEU A 209 -9.31 -3.01 -8.69
N GLU A 210 -8.59 -3.19 -7.62
CA GLU A 210 -9.19 -3.08 -6.30
C GLU A 210 -8.89 -1.76 -5.60
N ILE A 211 -7.81 -0.95 -5.97
CA ILE A 211 -7.39 0.06 -5.01
C ILE A 211 -6.44 1.12 -5.54
N THR A 212 -6.56 2.31 -4.94
CA THR A 212 -5.58 3.39 -5.07
C THR A 212 -5.29 4.01 -3.70
N LEU A 213 -4.03 4.00 -3.27
CA LEU A 213 -3.51 4.99 -2.34
C LEU A 213 -3.06 6.20 -3.14
N VAL A 214 -3.42 7.40 -2.74
CA VAL A 214 -2.84 8.65 -3.24
C VAL A 214 -2.25 9.41 -2.08
N ALA A 215 -0.97 9.75 -2.19
CA ALA A 215 -0.27 10.64 -1.30
C ALA A 215 0.04 11.94 -2.06
N LEU A 216 -0.54 13.03 -1.60
CA LEU A 216 -0.50 14.35 -2.24
C LEU A 216 0.17 15.37 -1.32
N ARG A 217 1.27 15.99 -1.77
CA ARG A 217 1.83 17.20 -1.19
C ARG A 217 1.48 18.37 -2.08
N THR A 218 0.62 19.26 -1.58
CA THR A 218 0.15 20.43 -2.32
C THR A 218 1.22 21.52 -2.35
N LEU A 219 1.80 21.77 -3.54
CA LEU A 219 2.85 22.77 -3.74
C LEU A 219 2.28 24.16 -4.04
N GLU A 220 1.05 24.22 -4.54
CA GLU A 220 0.37 25.47 -4.87
C GLU A 220 -0.74 25.81 -3.86
N ARG A 221 -1.08 27.09 -3.77
CA ARG A 221 -2.15 27.62 -2.91
C ARG A 221 -3.54 27.20 -3.41
N TYR A 222 -4.56 27.47 -2.60
CA TYR A 222 -5.98 27.25 -2.82
C TYR A 222 -6.40 25.78 -2.76
N TRP A 223 -7.68 25.56 -2.96
CA TRP A 223 -8.27 24.24 -2.92
C TRP A 223 -7.69 23.33 -4.02
N TRP A 224 -7.46 22.08 -3.70
CA TRP A 224 -6.68 21.14 -4.50
C TRP A 224 -7.46 19.93 -5.02
N GLY A 225 -8.69 19.72 -4.55
CA GLY A 225 -9.39 18.43 -4.67
C GLY A 225 -10.39 18.32 -5.83
N GLU A 226 -10.28 19.16 -6.89
CA GLU A 226 -11.19 19.16 -8.04
C GLU A 226 -10.80 18.16 -9.13
N GLY A 227 -9.58 17.60 -9.10
CA GLY A 227 -9.09 16.71 -10.14
C GLY A 227 -9.84 15.40 -10.20
N GLU A 228 -10.36 15.05 -11.38
CA GLU A 228 -11.11 13.82 -11.62
C GLU A 228 -10.18 12.61 -11.66
N VAL A 229 -10.59 11.50 -11.05
CA VAL A 229 -9.99 10.19 -11.28
C VAL A 229 -10.68 9.53 -12.46
N LYS A 230 -9.88 9.06 -13.42
CA LYS A 230 -10.35 8.52 -14.69
C LYS A 230 -9.84 7.09 -14.90
N PHE A 231 -10.72 6.24 -15.41
CA PHE A 231 -10.40 4.86 -15.76
C PHE A 231 -10.67 4.68 -17.25
N TYR A 232 -9.59 4.49 -17.99
CA TYR A 232 -9.60 4.10 -19.39
C TYR A 232 -9.51 2.59 -19.44
N LEU A 233 -10.48 1.95 -20.07
CA LEU A 233 -10.65 0.49 -20.06
C LEU A 233 -10.71 -0.03 -21.50
N ASP A 234 -10.06 -1.16 -21.74
CA ASP A 234 -10.25 -1.98 -22.93
C ASP A 234 -10.15 -1.19 -24.25
N GLY A 235 -9.01 -0.48 -24.43
CA GLY A 235 -8.71 0.30 -25.62
C GLY A 235 -9.24 1.72 -25.64
N ASP A 236 -9.74 2.25 -24.51
CA ASP A 236 -10.08 3.67 -24.40
C ASP A 236 -8.85 4.57 -24.62
N VAL A 237 -8.95 5.55 -25.53
CA VAL A 237 -7.82 6.43 -25.88
C VAL A 237 -8.06 7.88 -25.45
N GLU A 238 -9.09 8.52 -25.99
CA GLU A 238 -9.37 9.96 -25.82
C GLU A 238 -10.19 10.24 -24.56
N PHE A 239 -11.20 9.44 -24.30
CA PHE A 239 -12.10 9.62 -23.16
C PHE A 239 -12.18 8.34 -22.33
N PRO A 240 -12.26 8.44 -20.98
CA PRO A 240 -12.36 7.28 -20.12
C PRO A 240 -13.78 6.68 -20.11
N THR A 241 -13.89 5.39 -19.87
CA THR A 241 -15.16 4.72 -19.59
C THR A 241 -15.73 5.17 -18.24
N ILE A 242 -14.87 5.38 -17.22
CA ILE A 242 -15.30 5.89 -15.91
C ILE A 242 -14.58 7.20 -15.65
N CYS A 243 -15.34 8.26 -15.34
CA CYS A 243 -14.81 9.56 -14.95
C CYS A 243 -15.44 9.99 -13.63
N GLY A 244 -14.61 10.32 -12.66
CA GLY A 244 -15.05 10.88 -11.38
C GLY A 244 -15.43 12.36 -11.49
N THR A 245 -15.70 12.99 -10.37
CA THR A 245 -16.12 14.40 -10.27
C THR A 245 -15.13 15.25 -9.48
N GLY A 246 -14.18 14.63 -8.79
CA GLY A 246 -13.14 15.31 -8.02
C GLY A 246 -12.32 14.34 -7.18
N THR A 247 -11.14 14.75 -6.77
CA THR A 247 -10.27 13.96 -5.91
C THR A 247 -10.90 13.72 -4.53
N GLU A 248 -11.54 14.75 -3.95
CA GLU A 248 -12.24 14.59 -2.67
C GLU A 248 -13.43 13.63 -2.78
N ASP A 249 -14.17 13.70 -3.87
CA ASP A 249 -15.33 12.85 -4.13
C ASP A 249 -14.91 11.39 -4.29
N TYR A 250 -13.78 11.17 -4.99
CA TYR A 250 -13.24 9.83 -5.21
C TYR A 250 -12.95 9.10 -3.91
N VAL A 251 -12.45 9.79 -2.91
CA VAL A 251 -12.19 9.20 -1.58
C VAL A 251 -13.36 9.34 -0.62
N GLY A 252 -14.57 9.71 -1.15
CA GLY A 252 -15.83 9.77 -0.43
C GLY A 252 -15.95 10.98 0.49
N GLY A 253 -15.16 12.01 0.24
CA GLY A 253 -15.26 13.29 0.93
C GLY A 253 -16.28 14.23 0.30
N SER A 254 -16.41 15.39 0.88
CA SER A 254 -17.21 16.49 0.36
C SER A 254 -16.83 17.81 1.05
N TRP A 255 -17.03 18.93 0.36
CA TRP A 255 -16.87 20.27 0.92
C TRP A 255 -15.53 20.48 1.63
N SER A 256 -14.44 20.11 0.95
CA SER A 256 -13.04 20.25 1.42
C SER A 256 -12.72 19.45 2.68
N PHE A 257 -13.45 18.36 2.97
CA PHE A 257 -13.35 17.60 4.22
C PHE A 257 -13.53 18.47 5.47
N ALA A 258 -14.21 19.62 5.35
CA ALA A 258 -14.16 20.68 6.31
C ALA A 258 -15.26 20.57 7.36
N LYS A 259 -14.90 20.88 8.60
CA LYS A 259 -15.80 21.08 9.71
C LYS A 259 -15.62 22.48 10.28
N GLN A 260 -16.72 23.11 10.71
CA GLN A 260 -16.64 24.39 11.44
C GLN A 260 -16.36 24.11 12.91
N GLU A 261 -15.23 24.59 13.41
CA GLU A 261 -14.83 24.51 14.81
C GLU A 261 -14.42 25.91 15.30
N ASP A 262 -15.06 26.43 16.32
CA ASP A 262 -14.80 27.74 16.92
C ASP A 262 -14.68 28.90 15.90
N GLY A 263 -15.54 28.86 14.86
CA GLY A 263 -15.56 29.87 13.79
C GLY A 263 -14.43 29.73 12.76
N ARG A 264 -13.70 28.63 12.79
CA ARG A 264 -12.67 28.28 11.79
C ARG A 264 -13.11 27.07 10.98
N THR A 265 -12.71 27.02 9.73
CA THR A 265 -12.84 25.85 8.88
C THR A 265 -11.61 24.95 9.09
N VAL A 266 -11.84 23.73 9.57
CA VAL A 266 -10.76 22.77 9.87
C VAL A 266 -10.96 21.53 9.02
N GLU A 267 -9.95 21.17 8.24
CA GLU A 267 -9.91 19.94 7.43
C GLU A 267 -9.81 18.72 8.36
N GLN A 268 -10.68 17.74 8.16
CA GLN A 268 -10.79 16.56 9.04
C GLN A 268 -10.27 15.30 8.35
N THR A 269 -9.61 14.44 9.10
CA THR A 269 -9.22 13.11 8.65
C THR A 269 -10.28 12.07 9.02
N TYR A 270 -10.36 11.01 8.23
CA TYR A 270 -11.23 9.86 8.48
C TYR A 270 -10.67 8.58 7.88
N SER A 271 -11.15 7.45 8.37
CA SER A 271 -10.81 6.13 7.84
C SER A 271 -12.04 5.23 7.95
N THR A 272 -12.47 4.66 6.84
CA THR A 272 -13.66 3.80 6.73
C THR A 272 -13.29 2.51 6.01
N PRO A 273 -14.14 1.47 5.97
CA PRO A 273 -13.77 0.19 5.39
C PRO A 273 -13.25 0.23 3.96
N PHE A 274 -13.72 1.13 3.09
CA PHE A 274 -13.41 1.11 1.67
C PHE A 274 -12.83 2.41 1.11
N LEU A 275 -12.83 3.49 1.87
CA LEU A 275 -12.30 4.78 1.48
C LEU A 275 -11.88 5.60 2.70
N GLY A 276 -10.97 6.54 2.50
CA GLY A 276 -10.53 7.36 3.62
C GLY A 276 -9.51 8.42 3.27
N TYR A 277 -9.35 9.31 4.23
CA TYR A 277 -8.35 10.37 4.28
C TYR A 277 -7.67 10.33 5.66
N PRO A 278 -6.82 9.32 5.92
CA PRO A 278 -6.29 9.07 7.26
C PRO A 278 -5.15 9.99 7.68
N TYR A 279 -4.51 10.71 6.75
CA TYR A 279 -3.34 11.53 7.06
C TYR A 279 -3.43 12.95 6.50
N TYR A 280 -3.21 13.92 7.39
CA TYR A 280 -3.03 15.34 7.06
C TYR A 280 -1.94 15.93 7.96
N SER A 281 -0.86 16.43 7.36
CA SER A 281 0.34 16.86 8.11
C SER A 281 0.17 18.13 8.94
N LYS A 282 -0.89 18.92 8.68
CA LYS A 282 -1.20 20.17 9.40
C LYS A 282 -2.40 20.08 10.34
N GLN A 283 -2.92 18.89 10.59
CA GLN A 283 -4.07 18.69 11.47
C GLN A 283 -3.76 19.11 12.93
N ASP A 284 -2.51 18.99 13.35
CA ASP A 284 -2.02 19.33 14.69
C ASP A 284 -1.38 20.72 14.78
N GLU A 285 -1.82 21.69 13.97
CA GLU A 285 -1.30 23.08 14.03
C GLU A 285 -1.44 23.76 15.42
N LEU A 286 -2.18 23.14 16.36
CA LEU A 286 -2.25 23.57 17.75
C LEU A 286 -1.01 23.20 18.58
N THR A 287 -0.18 22.29 18.11
CA THR A 287 1.11 21.96 18.72
C THR A 287 2.23 22.65 17.94
N TYR A 288 2.47 23.92 18.29
CA TYR A 288 3.64 24.64 17.83
C TYR A 288 4.91 23.89 18.21
N HIS A 289 5.52 23.23 17.23
CA HIS A 289 6.86 22.67 17.37
C HIS A 289 7.85 23.62 16.69
N PRO A 290 8.81 24.21 17.41
CA PRO A 290 9.72 25.23 16.86
C PRO A 290 10.60 24.72 15.70
N ASN A 291 10.63 23.43 15.44
CA ASN A 291 11.35 22.79 14.32
C ASN A 291 10.46 22.44 13.13
N TYR A 292 9.15 22.71 13.20
CA TYR A 292 8.29 22.61 12.03
C TYR A 292 8.36 23.94 11.27
N ASN A 293 8.94 23.88 10.08
CA ASN A 293 8.87 24.99 9.15
C ASN A 293 7.39 25.18 8.75
N ASP A 294 6.82 26.33 9.08
CA ASP A 294 5.50 26.74 8.59
C ASP A 294 5.43 26.80 7.05
N ASP A 295 6.60 26.77 6.41
CA ASP A 295 6.78 26.80 4.96
C ASP A 295 6.69 25.43 4.30
N CYS A 296 6.59 24.32 5.06
CA CYS A 296 6.44 23.00 4.46
C CYS A 296 5.03 22.83 3.84
N PRO A 297 4.93 22.52 2.55
CA PRO A 297 3.64 22.29 1.92
C PRO A 297 2.88 21.16 2.60
N PRO A 298 1.55 21.29 2.78
CA PRO A 298 0.74 20.25 3.40
C PRO A 298 0.80 18.92 2.67
N MET A 299 0.94 17.83 3.42
CA MET A 299 0.93 16.45 2.94
C MET A 299 -0.38 15.76 3.33
N ARG A 300 -0.95 15.00 2.41
CA ARG A 300 -2.23 14.29 2.53
C ARG A 300 -2.10 12.87 2.07
N GLY A 301 -2.63 11.92 2.84
CA GLY A 301 -2.72 10.53 2.46
C GLY A 301 -4.19 10.11 2.35
N MET A 302 -4.57 9.52 1.21
CA MET A 302 -5.94 9.15 0.89
C MET A 302 -5.97 7.73 0.32
N TYR A 303 -7.08 7.00 0.50
CA TYR A 303 -7.25 5.70 -0.13
C TYR A 303 -8.68 5.45 -0.60
N ARG A 304 -8.81 4.65 -1.63
CA ARG A 304 -10.07 4.08 -2.11
C ARG A 304 -9.87 2.62 -2.46
N PHE A 305 -10.71 1.74 -1.90
CA PHE A 305 -10.72 0.30 -2.15
C PHE A 305 -12.00 -0.09 -2.89
N HIS A 306 -11.89 -0.39 -4.18
CA HIS A 306 -13.00 -0.79 -5.06
C HIS A 306 -13.44 -2.24 -4.81
N ILE A 307 -13.53 -2.65 -3.55
CA ILE A 307 -13.93 -3.99 -3.15
C ILE A 307 -15.45 -4.22 -3.35
N PRO A 308 -16.33 -3.30 -2.89
CA PRO A 308 -17.77 -3.47 -3.13
C PRO A 308 -18.21 -3.03 -4.53
N ASP A 309 -17.39 -2.26 -5.21
CA ASP A 309 -17.63 -1.65 -6.53
C ASP A 309 -16.42 -1.87 -7.47
N PRO A 310 -16.04 -3.14 -7.73
CA PRO A 310 -14.82 -3.46 -8.47
C PRO A 310 -14.84 -2.91 -9.90
N VAL A 311 -13.67 -2.46 -10.37
CA VAL A 311 -13.48 -2.01 -11.76
C VAL A 311 -12.89 -3.15 -12.55
N TYR A 312 -13.69 -3.74 -13.44
CA TYR A 312 -13.27 -4.84 -14.30
C TYR A 312 -12.76 -4.32 -15.63
N PHE A 313 -11.77 -5.02 -16.19
CA PHE A 313 -11.25 -4.80 -17.54
C PHE A 313 -10.78 -6.13 -18.15
N GLU A 314 -10.79 -6.24 -19.48
CA GLU A 314 -10.50 -7.48 -20.19
C GLU A 314 -9.17 -7.44 -20.95
N GLU A 315 -8.74 -6.28 -21.45
CA GLU A 315 -7.53 -6.14 -22.27
C GLU A 315 -6.49 -5.22 -21.61
N ASP A 316 -6.88 -4.02 -21.24
CA ASP A 316 -6.00 -3.02 -20.65
C ASP A 316 -6.72 -2.07 -19.70
N ILE A 317 -5.94 -1.46 -18.82
CA ILE A 317 -6.42 -0.37 -17.94
C ILE A 317 -5.37 0.72 -17.83
N ARG A 318 -5.82 1.97 -17.93
CA ARG A 318 -5.05 3.14 -17.51
C ARG A 318 -5.86 3.97 -16.53
N VAL A 319 -5.31 4.19 -15.35
CA VAL A 319 -5.92 5.01 -14.29
C VAL A 319 -5.12 6.29 -14.12
N THR A 320 -5.79 7.42 -14.20
CA THR A 320 -5.17 8.74 -14.04
C THR A 320 -5.92 9.60 -13.04
N ILE A 321 -5.26 10.63 -12.52
CA ILE A 321 -5.89 11.67 -11.71
C ILE A 321 -5.42 13.04 -12.18
N GLN A 322 -6.37 13.93 -12.44
CA GLN A 322 -6.09 15.30 -12.80
C GLN A 322 -5.52 16.09 -11.61
N GLN A 323 -4.68 17.07 -11.92
CA GLN A 323 -4.20 18.03 -10.94
C GLN A 323 -4.92 19.36 -11.16
N ILE A 324 -6.12 19.48 -10.64
CA ILE A 324 -7.01 20.65 -10.76
C ILE A 324 -7.40 21.17 -9.39
N GLY A 325 -7.34 22.48 -9.24
CA GLY A 325 -7.78 23.19 -8.06
C GLY A 325 -8.87 24.22 -8.34
N MET A 326 -9.39 24.79 -7.25
CA MET A 326 -10.40 25.86 -7.28
C MET A 326 -9.91 27.10 -6.52
N CYS A 327 -10.05 28.24 -7.13
CA CYS A 327 -9.84 29.54 -6.48
C CYS A 327 -11.02 30.48 -6.77
N HIS A 328 -10.97 31.70 -6.27
CA HIS A 328 -12.03 32.70 -6.51
C HIS A 328 -12.25 33.06 -8.00
N ASN A 329 -11.30 32.72 -8.87
CA ASN A 329 -11.42 32.92 -10.32
C ASN A 329 -11.92 31.66 -11.07
N GLY A 330 -12.27 30.58 -10.36
CA GLY A 330 -12.70 29.30 -10.90
C GLY A 330 -11.61 28.24 -10.89
N LEU A 331 -11.76 27.21 -11.70
CA LEU A 331 -10.83 26.09 -11.84
C LEU A 331 -9.46 26.54 -12.38
N PHE A 332 -8.40 25.91 -11.94
CA PHE A 332 -7.05 26.14 -12.44
C PHE A 332 -6.19 24.89 -12.41
N GLU A 333 -5.25 24.78 -13.34
CA GLU A 333 -4.27 23.70 -13.42
C GLU A 333 -3.22 23.84 -12.32
N ARG A 334 -2.93 22.75 -11.64
CA ARG A 334 -1.99 22.66 -10.52
C ARG A 334 -0.75 21.86 -10.89
N GLN A 335 0.29 22.07 -10.11
CA GLN A 335 1.46 21.19 -10.03
C GLN A 335 1.67 20.81 -8.56
N ASP A 336 1.67 19.53 -8.28
CA ASP A 336 1.83 19.01 -6.93
C ASP A 336 2.80 17.81 -6.91
N ASP A 337 3.31 17.44 -5.74
CA ASP A 337 4.06 16.20 -5.53
C ASP A 337 3.05 15.09 -5.24
N VAL A 338 2.92 14.16 -6.16
CA VAL A 338 1.95 13.07 -6.09
C VAL A 338 2.66 11.73 -6.12
N SER A 339 2.32 10.85 -5.21
CA SER A 339 2.69 9.44 -5.27
C SER A 339 1.50 8.54 -5.02
N SER A 340 1.52 7.34 -5.58
CA SER A 340 0.40 6.40 -5.47
C SER A 340 0.86 4.96 -5.41
N VAL A 341 0.03 4.09 -4.83
CA VAL A 341 0.11 2.64 -4.99
C VAL A 341 -1.19 2.17 -5.61
N ALA A 342 -1.11 1.54 -6.76
CA ALA A 342 -2.21 0.78 -7.33
C ALA A 342 -2.08 -0.69 -6.92
N TYR A 343 -3.21 -1.34 -6.61
CA TYR A 343 -3.26 -2.77 -6.33
C TYR A 343 -4.31 -3.40 -7.23
N TRP A 344 -3.98 -4.55 -7.82
CA TRP A 344 -4.90 -5.24 -8.71
C TRP A 344 -4.64 -6.75 -8.73
N TYR A 345 -5.53 -7.46 -9.40
CA TYR A 345 -5.38 -8.89 -9.64
C TYR A 345 -5.39 -9.16 -11.14
N GLN A 346 -4.50 -10.02 -11.61
CA GLN A 346 -4.43 -10.46 -13.00
C GLN A 346 -4.02 -11.94 -13.10
N GLU A 347 -4.24 -12.56 -14.26
CA GLU A 347 -3.94 -13.99 -14.49
C GLU A 347 -2.44 -14.30 -14.51
N LYS A 348 -1.61 -13.35 -14.94
CA LYS A 348 -0.17 -13.50 -14.96
C LYS A 348 0.44 -13.11 -13.61
N GLY A 349 1.36 -13.94 -13.12
CA GLY A 349 2.00 -13.74 -11.83
C GLY A 349 3.09 -12.65 -11.81
N GLY A 350 3.63 -12.23 -12.95
CA GLY A 350 4.61 -11.16 -13.10
C GLY A 350 4.05 -9.92 -13.79
N GLN A 351 4.73 -8.78 -13.67
CA GLN A 351 4.37 -7.55 -14.40
C GLN A 351 4.94 -7.62 -15.83
N ASN A 352 4.10 -7.36 -16.87
CA ASN A 352 4.54 -7.30 -18.25
C ASN A 352 5.46 -6.11 -18.51
N ASP A 353 5.01 -4.92 -18.13
CA ASP A 353 5.75 -3.65 -18.23
C ASP A 353 6.44 -3.33 -16.92
N TYR A 354 7.26 -4.25 -16.43
CA TYR A 354 8.02 -4.00 -15.22
C TYR A 354 9.01 -2.85 -15.42
N SER A 355 8.87 -1.84 -14.59
CA SER A 355 9.87 -0.80 -14.39
C SER A 355 10.36 -0.87 -12.93
N PRO A 356 11.67 -0.88 -12.72
CA PRO A 356 12.21 -0.84 -11.35
C PRO A 356 11.65 0.36 -10.58
N LEU A 357 11.51 0.18 -9.27
CA LEU A 357 11.17 1.27 -8.36
C LEU A 357 12.16 2.44 -8.54
N LEU A 358 11.68 3.68 -8.45
CA LEU A 358 12.54 4.85 -8.50
C LEU A 358 13.68 4.74 -7.48
N PRO A 359 14.86 5.31 -7.77
CA PRO A 359 15.96 5.38 -6.81
C PRO A 359 15.50 5.98 -5.48
N ARG A 360 16.13 5.57 -4.39
CA ARG A 360 15.80 6.02 -3.03
C ARG A 360 15.69 7.55 -2.91
N GLU A 361 16.57 8.27 -3.58
CA GLU A 361 16.65 9.74 -3.55
C GLU A 361 15.48 10.43 -4.25
N GLU A 362 14.74 9.70 -5.08
CA GLU A 362 13.60 10.19 -5.86
C GLU A 362 12.24 9.76 -5.30
N ARG A 363 12.26 8.97 -4.22
CA ARG A 363 11.06 8.42 -3.58
C ARG A 363 10.49 9.29 -2.47
#